data_9732dbe81758ac73146e82c9b2466889
#
_entry.id   9732dbe81758ac73146e82c9b2466889
#
_cell.length_a   1.000
_cell.length_b   1.000
_cell.length_c   1.000
_cell.angle_alpha   90.00
_cell.angle_beta   90.00
_cell.angle_gamma   90.00
#
_symmetry.space_group_name_H-M   'P 1'
#
loop_
_entity.id
_entity.type
_entity.pdbx_description
1 polymer ?
#
loop_
_entity_poly.entity_id
_entity_poly.type
_entity_poly.pdbx_seq_one_letter_code
_entity_poly.pdbx_strand_id
1 'polypeptide(L)'
;MTEAVAKHIKKLHLLEKKGNLEVEDLLKILKTPNKEYITPLQEMVAQYHWQPLNDELIVPFASWVEAICIYLEEGTKGLSKALYKTKDFFHIVFGVLDELPTEEALPAFLEIAHTFSTNITNEQQDFVQKYTYSLCNISHQLKGEKVNKDHHDTFVPILKKIISFAQSKKDEVLMCNAAVCFQAFGDKSDIEYLKKLLFTQDYYKNTGKTIAKRIEKKYGN
;
A
#
# COMPACT_ATOMS: atom_id res chain seq x y z
N MET A 1 -8.47 -12.09 27.44
CA MET A 1 -9.07 -11.12 26.47
C MET A 1 -9.50 -9.89 27.24
N THR A 2 -9.01 -8.72 26.85
CA THR A 2 -9.37 -7.44 27.46
C THR A 2 -10.83 -7.09 27.17
N GLU A 3 -11.45 -6.28 28.03
CA GLU A 3 -12.84 -5.82 27.85
C GLU A 3 -13.04 -5.08 26.51
N ALA A 4 -12.06 -4.28 26.11
CA ALA A 4 -12.10 -3.54 24.83
C ALA A 4 -12.15 -4.49 23.64
N VAL A 5 -11.30 -5.52 23.59
CA VAL A 5 -11.30 -6.56 22.56
C VAL A 5 -12.62 -7.31 22.54
N ALA A 6 -13.10 -7.76 23.72
CA ALA A 6 -14.37 -8.48 23.82
C ALA A 6 -15.56 -7.67 23.31
N LYS A 7 -15.61 -6.38 23.66
CA LYS A 7 -16.66 -5.45 23.18
C LYS A 7 -16.62 -5.27 21.67
N HIS A 8 -15.41 -5.14 21.09
CA HIS A 8 -15.26 -4.97 19.65
C HIS A 8 -15.65 -6.26 18.90
N ILE A 9 -15.18 -7.43 19.33
CA ILE A 9 -15.57 -8.72 18.73
C ILE A 9 -17.09 -8.94 18.80
N LYS A 10 -17.73 -8.62 19.93
CA LYS A 10 -19.20 -8.68 20.05
C LYS A 10 -19.89 -7.77 19.02
N LYS A 11 -19.32 -6.59 18.73
CA LYS A 11 -19.85 -5.69 17.71
C LYS A 11 -19.71 -6.29 16.30
N LEU A 12 -18.57 -6.89 15.97
CA LEU A 12 -18.35 -7.55 14.66
C LEU A 12 -19.36 -8.69 14.47
N HIS A 13 -19.57 -9.56 15.47
CA HIS A 13 -20.59 -10.61 15.41
C HIS A 13 -22.00 -10.04 15.18
N LEU A 14 -22.34 -8.92 15.82
CA LEU A 14 -23.65 -8.29 15.65
C LEU A 14 -23.84 -7.72 14.24
N LEU A 15 -22.79 -7.12 13.65
CA LEU A 15 -22.80 -6.61 12.28
C LEU A 15 -22.98 -7.75 11.29
N GLU A 16 -22.23 -8.85 11.44
CA GLU A 16 -22.34 -10.03 10.58
C GLU A 16 -23.74 -10.67 10.63
N LYS A 17 -24.29 -10.86 11.82
CA LYS A 17 -25.65 -11.40 11.99
C LYS A 17 -26.74 -10.56 11.33
N LYS A 18 -26.47 -9.25 11.13
CA LYS A 18 -27.38 -8.32 10.45
C LYS A 18 -27.09 -8.21 8.95
N GLY A 19 -26.05 -8.86 8.44
CA GLY A 19 -25.57 -8.71 7.06
C GLY A 19 -24.99 -7.31 6.74
N ASN A 20 -24.48 -6.61 7.76
CA ASN A 20 -23.96 -5.24 7.66
C ASN A 20 -22.46 -5.17 8.00
N LEU A 21 -21.76 -6.30 8.09
CA LEU A 21 -20.31 -6.30 8.29
C LEU A 21 -19.63 -5.87 7.00
N GLU A 22 -18.71 -4.92 7.12
CA GLU A 22 -17.86 -4.43 6.04
C GLU A 22 -16.37 -4.64 6.37
N VAL A 23 -15.51 -4.63 5.36
CA VAL A 23 -14.06 -4.77 5.54
C VAL A 23 -13.51 -3.69 6.44
N GLU A 24 -14.03 -2.47 6.33
CA GLU A 24 -13.67 -1.31 7.15
C GLU A 24 -13.91 -1.56 8.65
N ASP A 25 -14.87 -2.42 9.01
CA ASP A 25 -15.08 -2.78 10.41
C ASP A 25 -13.96 -3.68 10.95
N LEU A 26 -13.43 -4.58 10.12
CA LEU A 26 -12.26 -5.40 10.46
C LEU A 26 -10.99 -4.53 10.55
N LEU A 27 -10.80 -3.59 9.61
CA LEU A 27 -9.63 -2.71 9.57
C LEU A 27 -9.54 -1.78 10.79
N LYS A 28 -10.65 -1.51 11.48
CA LYS A 28 -10.63 -0.76 12.74
C LYS A 28 -9.77 -1.40 13.85
N ILE A 29 -9.49 -2.71 13.74
CA ILE A 29 -8.57 -3.43 14.63
C ILE A 29 -7.15 -2.86 14.56
N LEU A 30 -6.74 -2.38 13.38
CA LEU A 30 -5.41 -1.82 13.15
C LEU A 30 -5.16 -0.49 13.90
N LYS A 31 -6.23 0.19 14.34
CA LYS A 31 -6.11 1.43 15.14
C LYS A 31 -5.66 1.17 16.57
N THR A 32 -5.92 -0.03 17.10
CA THR A 32 -5.54 -0.47 18.44
C THR A 32 -5.12 -1.94 18.38
N PRO A 33 -3.98 -2.23 17.71
CA PRO A 33 -3.57 -3.61 17.45
C PRO A 33 -3.32 -4.37 18.77
N ASN A 34 -3.89 -5.56 18.86
CA ASN A 34 -3.73 -6.44 20.03
C ASN A 34 -3.83 -7.91 19.58
N LYS A 35 -2.86 -8.74 19.94
CA LYS A 35 -2.83 -10.18 19.60
C LYS A 35 -4.06 -10.95 20.14
N GLU A 36 -4.75 -10.44 21.15
CA GLU A 36 -5.98 -11.04 21.66
C GLU A 36 -7.13 -11.09 20.65
N TYR A 37 -7.03 -10.35 19.52
CA TYR A 37 -8.00 -10.44 18.43
C TYR A 37 -7.86 -11.72 17.59
N ILE A 38 -6.67 -12.35 17.54
CA ILE A 38 -6.34 -13.43 16.60
C ILE A 38 -7.33 -14.61 16.74
N THR A 39 -7.40 -15.20 17.91
CA THR A 39 -8.29 -16.37 18.15
C THR A 39 -9.76 -16.06 17.86
N PRO A 40 -10.36 -14.96 18.40
CA PRO A 40 -11.75 -14.64 18.09
C PRO A 40 -12.03 -14.39 16.60
N LEU A 41 -11.09 -13.78 15.87
CA LEU A 41 -11.25 -13.57 14.43
C LEU A 41 -11.21 -14.89 13.65
N GLN A 42 -10.31 -15.79 14.00
CA GLN A 42 -10.24 -17.14 13.40
C GLN A 42 -11.51 -17.95 13.70
N GLU A 43 -12.06 -17.85 14.91
CA GLU A 43 -13.34 -18.45 15.27
C GLU A 43 -14.49 -17.88 14.44
N MET A 44 -14.50 -16.57 14.16
CA MET A 44 -15.49 -15.95 13.27
C MET A 44 -15.41 -16.51 11.84
N VAL A 45 -14.19 -16.66 11.29
CA VAL A 45 -14.00 -17.28 9.95
C VAL A 45 -14.63 -18.67 9.91
N ALA A 46 -14.41 -19.49 10.92
CA ALA A 46 -14.98 -20.83 11.02
C ALA A 46 -16.50 -20.81 11.22
N GLN A 47 -17.00 -19.96 12.14
CA GLN A 47 -18.42 -19.87 12.49
C GLN A 47 -19.30 -19.39 11.35
N TYR A 48 -18.83 -18.44 10.55
CA TYR A 48 -19.57 -17.84 9.43
C TYR A 48 -19.22 -18.47 8.08
N HIS A 49 -18.37 -19.50 8.08
CA HIS A 49 -17.92 -20.20 6.86
C HIS A 49 -17.38 -19.25 5.78
N TRP A 50 -16.67 -18.21 6.21
CA TRP A 50 -16.05 -17.28 5.27
C TRP A 50 -15.01 -17.99 4.42
N GLN A 51 -15.11 -17.81 3.09
CA GLN A 51 -14.21 -18.45 2.15
C GLN A 51 -12.91 -17.64 1.98
N PRO A 52 -11.75 -18.27 1.79
CA PRO A 52 -10.54 -17.60 1.38
C PRO A 52 -10.67 -17.07 -0.07
N LEU A 53 -9.74 -16.21 -0.45
CA LEU A 53 -9.67 -15.67 -1.80
C LEU A 53 -9.54 -16.82 -2.81
N ASN A 54 -10.52 -16.99 -3.66
CA ASN A 54 -10.46 -17.78 -4.87
C ASN A 54 -10.58 -16.80 -6.05
N ASP A 55 -10.15 -17.17 -7.24
CA ASP A 55 -10.02 -16.33 -8.45
C ASP A 55 -11.30 -15.58 -8.89
N GLU A 56 -12.39 -15.67 -8.15
CA GLU A 56 -13.64 -14.97 -8.39
C GLU A 56 -13.83 -13.86 -7.38
N LEU A 57 -13.81 -12.67 -7.86
CA LEU A 57 -14.04 -11.27 -7.43
C LEU A 57 -14.84 -10.95 -6.14
N ILE A 58 -15.01 -11.83 -5.20
CA ILE A 58 -15.63 -11.52 -3.91
C ILE A 58 -14.50 -11.39 -2.88
N VAL A 59 -14.35 -10.19 -2.32
CA VAL A 59 -13.35 -9.90 -1.27
C VAL A 59 -13.71 -10.73 -0.04
N PRO A 60 -13.03 -11.85 0.22
CA PRO A 60 -13.46 -12.74 1.26
C PRO A 60 -12.96 -12.21 2.60
N PHE A 61 -13.85 -12.01 3.53
CA PHE A 61 -13.49 -11.62 4.91
C PHE A 61 -12.40 -12.51 5.51
N ALA A 62 -12.38 -13.81 5.15
CA ALA A 62 -11.33 -14.74 5.58
C ALA A 62 -9.91 -14.24 5.24
N SER A 63 -9.69 -13.74 4.01
CA SER A 63 -8.38 -13.26 3.59
C SER A 63 -7.99 -11.94 4.27
N TRP A 64 -8.96 -11.05 4.54
CA TRP A 64 -8.72 -9.87 5.36
C TRP A 64 -8.37 -10.23 6.79
N VAL A 65 -9.11 -11.15 7.41
CA VAL A 65 -8.80 -11.67 8.75
C VAL A 65 -7.41 -12.29 8.76
N GLU A 66 -7.06 -13.08 7.75
CA GLU A 66 -5.73 -13.69 7.64
C GLU A 66 -4.62 -12.63 7.60
N ALA A 67 -4.74 -11.59 6.77
CA ALA A 67 -3.77 -10.52 6.69
C ALA A 67 -3.66 -9.73 8.02
N ILE A 68 -4.79 -9.43 8.66
CA ILE A 68 -4.81 -8.78 9.98
C ILE A 68 -4.12 -9.66 11.03
N CYS A 69 -4.40 -10.96 11.06
CA CYS A 69 -3.74 -11.88 11.99
C CYS A 69 -2.22 -11.94 11.75
N ILE A 70 -1.78 -12.02 10.48
CA ILE A 70 -0.35 -11.97 10.12
C ILE A 70 0.29 -10.68 10.65
N TYR A 71 -0.37 -9.54 10.45
CA TYR A 71 0.13 -8.27 10.97
C TYR A 71 0.19 -8.27 12.51
N LEU A 72 -0.83 -8.76 13.20
CA LEU A 72 -0.86 -8.81 14.66
C LEU A 72 0.20 -9.75 15.24
N GLU A 73 0.58 -10.81 14.53
CA GLU A 73 1.59 -11.78 14.96
C GLU A 73 3.01 -11.32 14.64
N GLU A 74 3.28 -10.92 13.40
CA GLU A 74 4.61 -10.71 12.82
C GLU A 74 4.88 -9.26 12.40
N GLY A 75 3.89 -8.35 12.53
CA GLY A 75 3.98 -6.98 12.06
C GLY A 75 4.02 -6.87 10.54
N THR A 76 4.50 -5.73 10.05
CA THR A 76 4.60 -5.43 8.61
C THR A 76 5.55 -6.36 7.87
N LYS A 77 6.55 -6.94 8.56
CA LYS A 77 7.45 -7.94 7.99
C LYS A 77 6.73 -9.25 7.62
N GLY A 78 5.73 -9.65 8.41
CA GLY A 78 4.86 -10.78 8.06
C GLY A 78 4.03 -10.49 6.82
N LEU A 79 3.48 -9.27 6.70
CA LEU A 79 2.72 -8.84 5.54
C LEU A 79 3.55 -8.85 4.25
N SER A 80 4.79 -8.32 4.26
CA SER A 80 5.64 -8.33 3.07
C SER A 80 5.98 -9.73 2.58
N LYS A 81 6.12 -10.70 3.48
CA LYS A 81 6.32 -12.12 3.12
C LYS A 81 5.05 -12.77 2.55
N ALA A 82 3.88 -12.34 3.00
CA ALA A 82 2.60 -12.92 2.62
C ALA A 82 2.09 -12.47 1.24
N LEU A 83 2.70 -11.48 0.60
CA LEU A 83 2.28 -10.87 -0.66
C LEU A 83 1.89 -11.87 -1.76
N TYR A 84 2.60 -12.98 -1.84
CA TYR A 84 2.45 -13.98 -2.90
C TYR A 84 1.74 -15.26 -2.42
N LYS A 85 1.02 -15.19 -1.30
CA LYS A 85 0.34 -16.35 -0.72
C LYS A 85 -0.73 -16.92 -1.65
N THR A 86 -1.47 -16.03 -2.32
CA THR A 86 -2.31 -16.32 -3.47
C THR A 86 -2.08 -15.25 -4.54
N LYS A 87 -2.57 -15.47 -5.76
CA LYS A 87 -2.37 -14.55 -6.89
C LYS A 87 -2.72 -13.10 -6.57
N ASP A 88 -3.83 -12.87 -5.85
CA ASP A 88 -4.37 -11.54 -5.59
C ASP A 88 -4.27 -11.09 -4.12
N PHE A 89 -3.57 -11.88 -3.27
CA PHE A 89 -3.45 -11.56 -1.83
C PHE A 89 -2.74 -10.22 -1.57
N PHE A 90 -1.89 -9.79 -2.49
CA PHE A 90 -1.22 -8.50 -2.42
C PHE A 90 -2.20 -7.31 -2.32
N HIS A 91 -3.39 -7.39 -2.93
CA HIS A 91 -4.41 -6.35 -2.81
C HIS A 91 -4.84 -6.14 -1.36
N ILE A 92 -4.97 -7.25 -0.62
CA ILE A 92 -5.35 -7.25 0.79
C ILE A 92 -4.20 -6.76 1.65
N VAL A 93 -2.99 -7.23 1.39
CA VAL A 93 -1.79 -6.78 2.10
C VAL A 93 -1.62 -5.26 1.97
N PHE A 94 -1.71 -4.72 0.76
CA PHE A 94 -1.65 -3.26 0.58
C PHE A 94 -2.83 -2.54 1.21
N GLY A 95 -4.03 -3.14 1.22
CA GLY A 95 -5.17 -2.58 1.94
C GLY A 95 -4.92 -2.47 3.44
N VAL A 96 -4.30 -3.47 4.06
CA VAL A 96 -3.88 -3.42 5.47
C VAL A 96 -2.79 -2.37 5.68
N LEU A 97 -1.76 -2.33 4.81
CA LEU A 97 -0.67 -1.35 4.90
C LEU A 97 -1.15 0.10 4.74
N ASP A 98 -2.17 0.35 3.91
CA ASP A 98 -2.75 1.67 3.69
C ASP A 98 -3.44 2.24 4.96
N GLU A 99 -3.87 1.37 5.89
CA GLU A 99 -4.52 1.76 7.15
C GLU A 99 -3.53 1.97 8.31
N LEU A 100 -2.26 1.58 8.14
CA LEU A 100 -1.24 1.74 9.17
C LEU A 100 -0.64 3.15 9.17
N PRO A 101 -0.10 3.61 10.33
CA PRO A 101 0.74 4.80 10.37
C PRO A 101 1.91 4.69 9.38
N THR A 102 2.27 5.82 8.75
CA THR A 102 3.33 5.84 7.72
C THR A 102 4.66 5.25 8.20
N GLU A 103 5.08 5.59 9.43
CA GLU A 103 6.31 5.09 10.03
C GLU A 103 6.30 3.58 10.24
N GLU A 104 5.13 2.98 10.36
CA GLU A 104 4.95 1.54 10.51
C GLU A 104 4.85 0.82 9.16
N ALA A 105 4.16 1.40 8.19
CA ALA A 105 3.99 0.83 6.86
C ALA A 105 5.27 0.92 6.01
N LEU A 106 6.03 2.01 6.10
CA LEU A 106 7.17 2.32 5.24
C LEU A 106 8.24 1.21 5.19
N PRO A 107 8.63 0.54 6.31
CA PRO A 107 9.56 -0.59 6.27
C PRO A 107 9.11 -1.74 5.35
N ALA A 108 7.79 -2.05 5.32
CA ALA A 108 7.27 -3.06 4.40
C ALA A 108 7.41 -2.63 2.94
N PHE A 109 7.13 -1.37 2.62
CA PHE A 109 7.31 -0.85 1.25
C PHE A 109 8.78 -0.89 0.81
N LEU A 110 9.74 -0.65 1.72
CA LEU A 110 11.17 -0.81 1.43
C LEU A 110 11.51 -2.27 1.14
N GLU A 111 11.02 -3.22 1.93
CA GLU A 111 11.25 -4.64 1.73
C GLU A 111 10.64 -5.12 0.40
N ILE A 112 9.41 -4.70 0.11
CA ILE A 112 8.73 -5.00 -1.15
C ILE A 112 9.47 -4.38 -2.34
N ALA A 113 10.03 -3.19 -2.20
CA ALA A 113 10.80 -2.52 -3.23
C ALA A 113 11.96 -3.37 -3.76
N HIS A 114 12.60 -4.14 -2.92
CA HIS A 114 13.69 -5.04 -3.34
C HIS A 114 13.22 -6.16 -4.29
N THR A 115 11.93 -6.49 -4.31
CA THR A 115 11.38 -7.47 -5.26
C THR A 115 11.34 -6.96 -6.71
N PHE A 116 11.43 -5.63 -6.92
CA PHE A 116 11.51 -4.99 -8.25
C PHE A 116 12.94 -4.90 -8.80
N SER A 117 13.86 -5.75 -8.33
CA SER A 117 15.29 -5.72 -8.73
C SER A 117 15.52 -5.95 -10.23
N THR A 118 14.58 -6.64 -10.92
CA THR A 118 14.62 -6.93 -12.35
C THR A 118 13.65 -6.05 -13.15
N ASN A 119 13.51 -6.30 -14.44
CA ASN A 119 12.54 -5.59 -15.29
C ASN A 119 11.11 -5.94 -14.89
N ILE A 120 10.24 -4.93 -14.87
CA ILE A 120 8.81 -5.11 -14.63
C ILE A 120 8.19 -5.80 -15.85
N THR A 121 7.48 -6.90 -15.62
CA THR A 121 6.78 -7.67 -16.66
C THR A 121 5.30 -7.29 -16.74
N ASN A 122 4.63 -7.70 -17.83
CA ASN A 122 3.18 -7.48 -17.96
C ASN A 122 2.37 -8.21 -16.89
N GLU A 123 2.83 -9.38 -16.46
CA GLU A 123 2.18 -10.19 -15.42
C GLU A 123 2.20 -9.50 -14.05
N GLN A 124 3.11 -8.55 -13.85
CA GLN A 124 3.24 -7.77 -12.63
C GLN A 124 2.47 -6.45 -12.67
N GLN A 125 1.74 -6.15 -13.76
CA GLN A 125 1.11 -4.83 -13.94
C GLN A 125 0.19 -4.47 -12.78
N ASP A 126 -0.73 -5.34 -12.38
CA ASP A 126 -1.70 -5.07 -11.32
C ASP A 126 -1.00 -4.88 -9.96
N PHE A 127 0.02 -5.71 -9.69
CA PHE A 127 0.85 -5.57 -8.50
C PHE A 127 1.57 -4.22 -8.46
N VAL A 128 2.20 -3.82 -9.57
CA VAL A 128 2.91 -2.54 -9.69
C VAL A 128 1.96 -1.36 -9.54
N GLN A 129 0.77 -1.42 -10.13
CA GLN A 129 -0.26 -0.40 -9.98
C GLN A 129 -0.68 -0.25 -8.51
N LYS A 130 -1.01 -1.35 -7.84
CA LYS A 130 -1.44 -1.31 -6.43
C LYS A 130 -0.31 -0.85 -5.51
N TYR A 131 0.91 -1.37 -5.68
CA TYR A 131 2.10 -0.90 -4.95
C TYR A 131 2.31 0.60 -5.09
N THR A 132 2.29 1.10 -6.34
CA THR A 132 2.55 2.51 -6.62
C THR A 132 1.45 3.41 -6.06
N TYR A 133 0.18 2.97 -6.13
CA TYR A 133 -0.94 3.70 -5.55
C TYR A 133 -0.78 3.84 -4.03
N SER A 134 -0.53 2.74 -3.33
CA SER A 134 -0.34 2.75 -1.88
C SER A 134 0.90 3.56 -1.46
N LEU A 135 2.02 3.45 -2.21
CA LEU A 135 3.21 4.28 -1.97
C LEU A 135 2.94 5.77 -2.23
N CYS A 136 2.07 6.09 -3.18
CA CYS A 136 1.63 7.47 -3.43
C CYS A 136 0.87 8.05 -2.22
N ASN A 137 0.02 7.26 -1.57
CA ASN A 137 -0.69 7.68 -0.34
C ASN A 137 0.31 8.01 0.79
N ILE A 138 1.31 7.17 1.00
CA ILE A 138 2.42 7.41 1.95
C ILE A 138 3.18 8.70 1.58
N SER A 139 3.47 8.90 0.30
CA SER A 139 4.21 10.06 -0.16
C SER A 139 3.48 11.39 0.10
N HIS A 140 2.15 11.38 0.12
CA HIS A 140 1.38 12.55 0.49
C HIS A 140 1.50 12.93 1.96
N GLN A 141 1.71 11.98 2.83
CA GLN A 141 1.93 12.21 4.27
C GLN A 141 3.35 12.75 4.52
N LEU A 142 4.35 12.29 3.78
CA LEU A 142 5.77 12.65 3.94
C LEU A 142 6.24 13.85 3.10
N LYS A 143 5.38 14.47 2.30
CA LYS A 143 5.74 15.47 1.27
C LYS A 143 6.53 16.69 1.74
N GLY A 144 6.50 17.02 3.02
CA GLY A 144 7.21 18.18 3.60
C GLY A 144 8.58 17.84 4.20
N GLU A 145 8.88 16.56 4.35
CA GLU A 145 10.07 16.09 5.03
C GLU A 145 11.27 15.98 4.07
N LYS A 146 12.48 16.24 4.58
CA LYS A 146 13.69 15.94 3.82
C LYS A 146 13.83 14.42 3.71
N VAL A 147 14.13 13.95 2.51
CA VAL A 147 14.25 12.52 2.26
C VAL A 147 15.44 11.93 3.03
N ASN A 148 15.21 10.76 3.62
CA ASN A 148 16.29 9.91 4.10
C ASN A 148 17.03 9.33 2.88
N LYS A 149 18.37 9.33 2.92
CA LYS A 149 19.18 8.84 1.80
C LYS A 149 18.87 7.39 1.44
N ASP A 150 18.68 6.52 2.41
CA ASP A 150 18.38 5.10 2.16
C ASP A 150 17.02 4.94 1.46
N HIS A 151 16.04 5.79 1.79
CA HIS A 151 14.74 5.81 1.11
C HIS A 151 14.88 6.32 -0.33
N HIS A 152 15.67 7.39 -0.55
CA HIS A 152 15.97 7.87 -1.89
C HIS A 152 16.62 6.78 -2.75
N ASP A 153 17.72 6.21 -2.25
CA ASP A 153 18.52 5.22 -2.97
C ASP A 153 17.73 3.92 -3.28
N THR A 154 16.69 3.62 -2.48
CA THR A 154 15.82 2.47 -2.70
C THR A 154 14.65 2.80 -3.63
N PHE A 155 13.86 3.84 -3.32
CA PHE A 155 12.62 4.09 -4.05
C PHE A 155 12.83 4.77 -5.41
N VAL A 156 13.75 5.73 -5.53
CA VAL A 156 13.89 6.51 -6.76
C VAL A 156 14.25 5.66 -7.99
N PRO A 157 15.19 4.70 -7.92
CA PRO A 157 15.48 3.82 -9.06
C PRO A 157 14.25 3.00 -9.47
N ILE A 158 13.44 2.53 -8.51
CA ILE A 158 12.24 1.74 -8.77
C ILE A 158 11.16 2.61 -9.39
N LEU A 159 10.92 3.82 -8.87
CA LEU A 159 9.97 4.76 -9.42
C LEU A 159 10.32 5.12 -10.88
N LYS A 160 11.60 5.30 -11.20
CA LYS A 160 12.04 5.52 -12.58
C LYS A 160 11.76 4.30 -13.48
N LYS A 161 11.94 3.08 -13.00
CA LYS A 161 11.55 1.85 -13.73
C LYS A 161 10.03 1.79 -13.94
N ILE A 162 9.24 2.07 -12.91
CA ILE A 162 7.77 2.09 -13.00
C ILE A 162 7.31 3.14 -14.02
N ILE A 163 7.88 4.35 -14.02
CA ILE A 163 7.57 5.38 -15.00
C ILE A 163 7.90 4.90 -16.42
N SER A 164 9.07 4.29 -16.65
CA SER A 164 9.45 3.75 -17.95
C SER A 164 8.50 2.65 -18.41
N PHE A 165 8.08 1.76 -17.51
CA PHE A 165 7.08 0.73 -17.78
C PHE A 165 5.72 1.36 -18.14
N ALA A 166 5.24 2.32 -17.35
CA ALA A 166 4.00 3.03 -17.60
C ALA A 166 4.00 3.77 -18.94
N GLN A 167 5.11 4.41 -19.32
CA GLN A 167 5.28 5.04 -20.62
C GLN A 167 5.15 4.03 -21.77
N SER A 168 5.77 2.85 -21.64
CA SER A 168 5.66 1.78 -22.64
C SER A 168 4.23 1.28 -22.84
N LYS A 169 3.40 1.36 -21.78
CA LYS A 169 1.98 0.97 -21.74
C LYS A 169 1.02 2.13 -22.07
N LYS A 170 1.50 3.35 -22.17
CA LYS A 170 0.68 4.57 -22.23
C LYS A 170 -0.25 4.73 -21.02
N ASP A 171 0.17 4.20 -19.86
CA ASP A 171 -0.57 4.27 -18.59
C ASP A 171 -0.15 5.56 -17.85
N GLU A 172 -0.84 6.65 -18.16
CA GLU A 172 -0.52 7.95 -17.55
C GLU A 172 -0.96 8.04 -16.08
N VAL A 173 -1.91 7.21 -15.63
CA VAL A 173 -2.31 7.14 -14.22
C VAL A 173 -1.17 6.57 -13.39
N LEU A 174 -0.63 5.43 -13.80
CA LEU A 174 0.52 4.80 -13.14
C LEU A 174 1.75 5.72 -13.18
N MET A 175 2.00 6.35 -14.33
CA MET A 175 3.11 7.30 -14.47
C MET A 175 2.95 8.51 -13.54
N CYS A 176 1.73 9.04 -13.40
CA CYS A 176 1.41 10.14 -12.50
C CYS A 176 1.65 9.75 -11.03
N ASN A 177 1.09 8.62 -10.59
CA ASN A 177 1.25 8.13 -9.21
C ASN A 177 2.73 7.92 -8.87
N ALA A 178 3.51 7.32 -9.76
CA ALA A 178 4.95 7.14 -9.57
C ALA A 178 5.69 8.49 -9.50
N ALA A 179 5.34 9.46 -10.36
CA ALA A 179 5.93 10.81 -10.32
C ALA A 179 5.59 11.54 -9.02
N VAL A 180 4.36 11.38 -8.50
CA VAL A 180 3.94 11.99 -7.22
C VAL A 180 4.76 11.46 -6.05
N CYS A 181 5.17 10.19 -6.06
CA CYS A 181 6.01 9.64 -5.00
C CYS A 181 7.34 10.38 -4.82
N PHE A 182 7.88 11.03 -5.85
CA PHE A 182 9.10 11.82 -5.75
C PHE A 182 8.97 13.02 -4.79
N GLN A 183 7.77 13.50 -4.50
CA GLN A 183 7.60 14.58 -3.51
C GLN A 183 8.11 14.19 -2.11
N ALA A 184 8.04 12.89 -1.77
CA ALA A 184 8.56 12.35 -0.52
C ALA A 184 9.99 11.82 -0.70
N PHE A 185 10.23 11.03 -1.74
CA PHE A 185 11.44 10.22 -1.90
C PHE A 185 12.49 10.83 -2.83
N GLY A 186 12.16 11.84 -3.62
CA GLY A 186 13.10 12.52 -4.51
C GLY A 186 13.89 13.65 -3.83
N ASP A 187 15.03 13.97 -4.42
CA ASP A 187 15.90 15.08 -4.03
C ASP A 187 16.20 16.05 -5.19
N LYS A 188 17.15 16.98 -4.97
CA LYS A 188 17.52 17.98 -6.00
C LYS A 188 18.01 17.36 -7.32
N SER A 189 18.61 16.18 -7.28
CA SER A 189 19.16 15.50 -8.47
C SER A 189 18.05 14.98 -9.41
N ASP A 190 16.83 14.81 -8.90
CA ASP A 190 15.70 14.30 -9.67
C ASP A 190 14.88 15.38 -10.39
N ILE A 191 15.11 16.65 -10.07
CA ILE A 191 14.33 17.78 -10.60
C ILE A 191 14.31 17.79 -12.13
N GLU A 192 15.48 17.66 -12.78
CA GLU A 192 15.57 17.70 -14.24
C GLU A 192 14.94 16.46 -14.91
N TYR A 193 14.97 15.29 -14.25
CA TYR A 193 14.25 14.12 -14.71
C TYR A 193 12.74 14.37 -14.70
N LEU A 194 12.19 14.89 -13.60
CA LEU A 194 10.77 15.18 -13.46
C LEU A 194 10.27 16.23 -14.45
N LYS A 195 11.03 17.29 -14.68
CA LYS A 195 10.69 18.33 -15.68
C LYS A 195 10.57 17.80 -17.11
N LYS A 196 11.29 16.71 -17.43
CA LYS A 196 11.29 16.07 -18.76
C LYS A 196 10.15 15.05 -18.94
N LEU A 197 9.38 14.72 -17.89
CA LEU A 197 8.25 13.82 -18.03
C LEU A 197 7.16 14.46 -18.91
N LEU A 198 6.78 13.74 -19.96
CA LEU A 198 5.76 14.17 -20.91
C LEU A 198 4.47 13.35 -20.66
N PHE A 199 3.38 14.06 -20.45
CA PHE A 199 2.03 13.52 -20.37
C PHE A 199 1.21 14.04 -21.53
N THR A 200 0.37 13.22 -22.12
CA THR A 200 -0.49 13.59 -23.26
C THR A 200 -1.85 14.09 -22.80
N GLN A 201 -2.37 13.57 -21.68
CA GLN A 201 -3.65 14.01 -21.14
C GLN A 201 -3.48 15.34 -20.38
N ASP A 202 -4.35 16.30 -20.67
CA ASP A 202 -4.29 17.65 -20.08
C ASP A 202 -4.32 17.64 -18.55
N TYR A 203 -5.06 16.69 -17.96
CA TYR A 203 -5.15 16.53 -16.51
C TYR A 203 -3.79 16.27 -15.85
N TYR A 204 -2.91 15.50 -16.51
CA TYR A 204 -1.59 15.13 -15.96
C TYR A 204 -0.43 16.00 -16.46
N LYS A 205 -0.66 16.84 -17.47
CA LYS A 205 0.36 17.58 -18.23
C LYS A 205 1.42 18.31 -17.40
N ASN A 206 1.04 18.79 -16.23
CA ASN A 206 1.93 19.57 -15.37
C ASN A 206 2.46 18.78 -14.16
N THR A 207 2.17 17.49 -14.04
CA THR A 207 2.53 16.69 -12.86
C THR A 207 4.03 16.77 -12.57
N GLY A 208 4.89 16.43 -13.53
CA GLY A 208 6.33 16.43 -13.32
C GLY A 208 6.87 17.79 -12.91
N LYS A 209 6.43 18.89 -13.58
CA LYS A 209 6.82 20.26 -13.22
C LYS A 209 6.34 20.66 -11.82
N THR A 210 5.14 20.25 -11.44
CA THR A 210 4.57 20.53 -10.11
C THR A 210 5.38 19.84 -9.02
N ILE A 211 5.71 18.57 -9.21
CA ILE A 211 6.51 17.81 -8.23
C ILE A 211 7.93 18.37 -8.15
N ALA A 212 8.56 18.68 -9.30
CA ALA A 212 9.88 19.33 -9.33
C ALA A 212 9.90 20.62 -8.48
N LYS A 213 8.90 21.51 -8.64
CA LYS A 213 8.76 22.73 -7.83
C LYS A 213 8.59 22.45 -6.33
N ARG A 214 7.88 21.38 -5.95
CA ARG A 214 7.75 20.97 -4.54
C ARG A 214 9.10 20.55 -3.96
N ILE A 215 9.91 19.80 -4.72
CA ILE A 215 11.25 19.41 -4.32
C ILE A 215 12.17 20.64 -4.22
N GLU A 216 12.14 21.56 -5.19
CA GLU A 216 12.88 22.83 -5.13
C GLU A 216 12.56 23.59 -3.83
N LYS A 217 11.25 23.74 -3.51
CA LYS A 217 10.83 24.40 -2.28
C LYS A 217 11.29 23.68 -1.00
N LYS A 218 11.24 22.34 -0.98
CA LYS A 218 11.61 21.49 0.17
C LYS A 218 13.09 21.63 0.54
N TYR A 219 13.97 21.79 -0.45
CA TYR A 219 15.41 21.89 -0.22
C TYR A 219 15.97 23.32 -0.22
N GLY A 220 15.12 24.32 -0.44
CA GLY A 220 15.52 25.70 -0.59
C GLY A 220 16.38 25.93 -1.85
N ASN A 221 16.23 27.06 -2.49
CA ASN A 221 17.22 27.54 -3.46
C ASN A 221 18.41 28.12 -2.72
#